data_3a4a4b97bba9825d6d5bcd5a7696d176
#
_entry.id   3a4a4b97bba9825d6d5bcd5a7696d176
#
_cell.length_a   1.000
_cell.length_b   1.000
_cell.length_c   1.000
_cell.angle_alpha   90.00
_cell.angle_beta   90.00
_cell.angle_gamma   90.00
#
_symmetry.space_group_name_H-M   'P 1'
#
loop_
_entity.id
_entity.type
_entity.pdbx_description
1 polymer ?
#
loop_
_entity_poly.entity_id
_entity_poly.type
_entity_poly.pdbx_seq_one_letter_code
_entity_poly.pdbx_strand_id
1 'polypeptide(L)'
;MDLKTERDFKGYGGEPPHAAWPGDARVAVQFVLNYEEGGERSVADGDAHAETFLSEIIGANPYPARHMSMESMYEYGARAGFWRIHRLFREYDLPVTVYGVAVALARNPDVVEAMLNLSLIHI
;
A
#
# COMPACT_ATOMS: atom_id res chain seq x y z
N MET A 1 -27.50 -17.24 -28.21
CA MET A 1 -26.72 -17.53 -26.99
C MET A 1 -27.33 -16.73 -25.86
N ASP A 2 -27.94 -17.39 -24.88
CA ASP A 2 -28.53 -16.70 -23.73
C ASP A 2 -27.44 -16.42 -22.70
N LEU A 3 -26.98 -15.17 -22.61
CA LEU A 3 -25.91 -14.73 -21.72
C LEU A 3 -26.49 -14.33 -20.36
N LYS A 4 -27.28 -15.23 -19.74
CA LYS A 4 -27.83 -14.96 -18.41
C LYS A 4 -26.71 -14.86 -17.36
N THR A 5 -26.78 -13.82 -16.55
CA THR A 5 -25.89 -13.59 -15.42
C THR A 5 -26.70 -12.95 -14.28
N GLU A 6 -26.32 -13.26 -13.05
CA GLU A 6 -26.89 -12.62 -11.85
C GLU A 6 -26.29 -11.22 -11.61
N ARG A 7 -25.21 -10.88 -12.33
CA ARG A 7 -24.55 -9.59 -12.20
C ARG A 7 -25.22 -8.55 -13.12
N ASP A 8 -25.38 -7.35 -12.62
CA ASP A 8 -25.83 -6.21 -13.44
C ASP A 8 -24.63 -5.61 -14.21
N PHE A 9 -24.61 -5.81 -15.51
CA PHE A 9 -23.64 -5.18 -16.42
C PHE A 9 -24.23 -4.02 -17.21
N LYS A 10 -25.49 -3.65 -16.97
CA LYS A 10 -26.12 -2.48 -17.62
C LYS A 10 -25.84 -1.21 -16.83
N GLY A 11 -25.80 -1.36 -15.50
CA GLY A 11 -25.53 -0.24 -14.60
C GLY A 11 -26.55 0.91 -14.75
N TYR A 12 -26.04 2.11 -14.65
CA TYR A 12 -26.88 3.33 -14.64
C TYR A 12 -27.01 4.00 -16.01
N GLY A 13 -26.40 3.44 -17.06
CA GLY A 13 -26.38 4.04 -18.39
C GLY A 13 -25.66 5.40 -18.41
N GLY A 14 -26.25 6.38 -19.10
CA GLY A 14 -25.70 7.75 -19.19
C GLY A 14 -26.02 8.66 -18.01
N GLU A 15 -26.85 8.23 -17.08
CA GLU A 15 -27.34 9.04 -15.95
C GLU A 15 -27.03 8.38 -14.60
N PRO A 16 -25.75 8.36 -14.17
CA PRO A 16 -25.38 7.79 -12.89
C PRO A 16 -26.01 8.57 -11.73
N PRO A 17 -26.40 7.90 -10.63
CA PRO A 17 -26.94 8.57 -9.47
C PRO A 17 -25.90 9.50 -8.84
N HIS A 18 -26.35 10.63 -8.31
CA HIS A 18 -25.49 11.51 -7.55
C HIS A 18 -25.07 10.85 -6.23
N ALA A 19 -23.77 10.84 -5.94
CA ALA A 19 -23.21 10.17 -4.76
C ALA A 19 -23.55 10.87 -3.43
N ALA A 20 -24.03 12.12 -3.50
CA ALA A 20 -24.41 12.93 -2.33
C ALA A 20 -23.30 13.01 -1.26
N TRP A 21 -22.05 13.22 -1.68
CA TRP A 21 -20.93 13.41 -0.78
C TRP A 21 -21.16 14.59 0.18
N PRO A 22 -20.65 14.54 1.40
CA PRO A 22 -20.73 15.65 2.34
C PRO A 22 -20.28 16.97 1.74
N GLY A 23 -21.02 18.08 2.03
CA GLY A 23 -20.70 19.41 1.52
C GLY A 23 -20.90 19.59 0.03
N ASP A 24 -21.77 18.80 -0.60
CA ASP A 24 -22.01 18.81 -2.05
C ASP A 24 -20.75 18.56 -2.89
N ALA A 25 -19.77 17.88 -2.31
CA ALA A 25 -18.54 17.54 -3.01
C ALA A 25 -18.82 16.65 -4.24
N ARG A 26 -18.14 16.94 -5.34
CA ARG A 26 -18.25 16.16 -6.58
C ARG A 26 -17.36 14.93 -6.60
N VAL A 27 -16.31 14.96 -5.80
CA VAL A 27 -15.29 13.91 -5.73
C VAL A 27 -14.94 13.66 -4.28
N ALA A 28 -14.80 12.39 -3.90
CA ALA A 28 -14.15 11.97 -2.66
C ALA A 28 -12.77 11.43 -3.01
N VAL A 29 -11.74 11.93 -2.32
CA VAL A 29 -10.36 11.47 -2.50
C VAL A 29 -9.92 10.79 -1.21
N GLN A 30 -9.42 9.57 -1.33
CA GLN A 30 -8.81 8.83 -0.24
C GLN A 30 -7.37 8.51 -0.62
N PHE A 31 -6.44 8.91 0.22
CA PHE A 31 -5.05 8.49 0.11
C PHE A 31 -4.84 7.21 0.91
N VAL A 32 -4.19 6.25 0.28
CA VAL A 32 -3.84 4.98 0.91
C VAL A 32 -2.34 4.74 0.73
N LEU A 33 -1.67 4.46 1.83
CA LEU A 33 -0.25 4.12 1.86
C LEU A 33 -0.10 2.65 2.28
N ASN A 34 0.47 1.83 1.42
CA ASN A 34 0.91 0.50 1.81
C ASN A 34 2.28 0.62 2.48
N TYR A 35 2.38 0.08 3.69
CA TYR A 35 3.66 -0.04 4.40
C TYR A 35 3.98 -1.51 4.59
N GLU A 36 4.88 -2.01 3.73
CA GLU A 36 5.20 -3.43 3.61
C GLU A 36 6.68 -3.72 3.88
N GLU A 37 7.50 -2.69 3.93
CA GLU A 37 8.95 -2.73 4.08
C GLU A 37 9.36 -3.40 5.39
N GLY A 38 10.03 -4.53 5.28
CA GLY A 38 10.36 -5.42 6.38
C GLY A 38 9.39 -6.59 6.54
N GLY A 39 8.34 -6.68 5.68
CA GLY A 39 7.42 -7.80 5.60
C GLY A 39 7.67 -8.72 4.40
N GLU A 40 8.57 -8.36 3.53
CA GLU A 40 9.00 -9.14 2.37
C GLU A 40 9.73 -10.42 2.79
N ARG A 41 9.72 -11.41 1.89
CA ARG A 41 10.50 -12.63 2.10
C ARG A 41 12.00 -12.33 1.99
N SER A 42 12.75 -12.76 2.98
CA SER A 42 14.19 -12.59 3.01
C SER A 42 14.89 -13.84 3.53
N VAL A 43 15.86 -14.34 2.77
CA VAL A 43 16.72 -15.44 3.22
C VAL A 43 17.52 -15.02 4.46
N ALA A 44 17.85 -13.74 4.61
CA ALA A 44 18.51 -13.21 5.80
C ALA A 44 17.61 -13.29 7.06
N ASP A 45 16.30 -13.32 6.89
CA ASP A 45 15.31 -13.46 7.97
C ASP A 45 14.88 -14.92 8.22
N GLY A 46 15.46 -15.87 7.47
CA GLY A 46 15.19 -17.30 7.63
C GLY A 46 14.17 -17.86 6.63
N ASP A 47 13.69 -17.08 5.67
CA ASP A 47 12.82 -17.58 4.63
C ASP A 47 13.56 -18.50 3.65
N ALA A 48 12.84 -19.44 3.05
CA ALA A 48 13.42 -20.37 2.09
C ALA A 48 13.91 -19.69 0.80
N HIS A 49 13.32 -18.56 0.46
CA HIS A 49 13.56 -17.84 -0.80
C HIS A 49 13.48 -16.33 -0.57
N ALA A 50 14.18 -15.57 -1.41
CA ALA A 50 14.04 -14.13 -1.47
C ALA A 50 12.70 -13.70 -2.11
N GLU A 51 12.24 -12.51 -1.79
CA GLU A 51 11.13 -11.84 -2.47
C GLU A 51 11.52 -11.51 -3.92
N THR A 52 10.58 -11.67 -4.83
CA THR A 52 10.74 -11.32 -6.25
C THR A 52 9.57 -10.51 -6.81
N PHE A 53 8.52 -10.32 -6.02
CA PHE A 53 7.40 -9.48 -6.40
C PHE A 53 7.86 -8.02 -6.52
N LEU A 54 7.55 -7.39 -7.64
CA LEU A 54 8.04 -6.06 -8.01
C LEU A 54 9.56 -5.98 -8.34
N SER A 55 10.21 -7.12 -8.56
CA SER A 55 11.58 -7.11 -9.12
C SER A 55 11.59 -6.58 -10.55
N GLU A 56 12.77 -6.27 -11.08
CA GLU A 56 12.96 -5.80 -12.46
C GLU A 56 12.49 -6.83 -13.50
N ILE A 57 12.43 -8.11 -13.12
CA ILE A 57 11.95 -9.19 -13.98
C ILE A 57 10.53 -9.56 -13.55
N ILE A 58 9.58 -9.21 -14.40
CA ILE A 58 8.17 -9.56 -14.16
C ILE A 58 8.01 -11.08 -14.15
N GLY A 59 7.44 -11.61 -13.05
CA GLY A 59 7.22 -13.03 -12.89
C GLY A 59 8.49 -13.83 -12.61
N ALA A 60 9.55 -13.19 -12.11
CA ALA A 60 10.76 -13.90 -11.69
C ALA A 60 10.44 -15.00 -10.67
N ASN A 61 11.04 -16.17 -10.87
CA ASN A 61 10.93 -17.23 -9.88
C ASN A 61 11.74 -16.91 -8.63
N PRO A 62 11.19 -17.14 -7.42
CA PRO A 62 11.97 -17.06 -6.20
C PRO A 62 13.17 -18.01 -6.23
N TYR A 63 14.30 -17.59 -5.67
CA TYR A 63 15.48 -18.40 -5.54
C TYR A 63 16.05 -18.38 -4.11
N PRO A 64 16.75 -19.44 -3.67
CA PRO A 64 17.18 -19.60 -2.29
C PRO A 64 18.50 -18.85 -2.01
N ALA A 65 18.53 -17.55 -2.32
CA ALA A 65 19.65 -16.66 -2.08
C ALA A 65 19.15 -15.24 -1.88
N ARG A 66 19.99 -14.38 -1.29
CA ARG A 66 19.66 -12.96 -1.13
C ARG A 66 19.47 -12.27 -2.47
N HIS A 67 18.46 -11.43 -2.54
CA HIS A 67 18.17 -10.59 -3.71
C HIS A 67 18.47 -9.13 -3.39
N MET A 68 19.72 -8.73 -3.61
CA MET A 68 20.22 -7.41 -3.16
C MET A 68 19.44 -6.23 -3.74
N SER A 69 18.96 -6.33 -4.99
CA SER A 69 18.13 -5.30 -5.60
C SER A 69 16.80 -5.14 -4.85
N MET A 70 16.12 -6.25 -4.56
CA MET A 70 14.87 -6.22 -3.78
C MET A 70 15.11 -5.70 -2.37
N GLU A 71 16.11 -6.23 -1.66
CA GLU A 71 16.44 -5.78 -0.31
C GLU A 71 16.70 -4.26 -0.28
N SER A 72 17.47 -3.74 -1.23
CA SER A 72 17.78 -2.30 -1.29
C SER A 72 16.54 -1.43 -1.54
N MET A 73 15.59 -1.93 -2.33
CA MET A 73 14.34 -1.24 -2.63
C MET A 73 13.45 -1.15 -1.38
N TYR A 74 13.26 -2.26 -0.67
CA TYR A 74 12.51 -2.27 0.58
C TYR A 74 13.22 -1.46 1.68
N GLU A 75 14.54 -1.57 1.80
CA GLU A 75 15.29 -0.73 2.74
C GLU A 75 15.15 0.77 2.44
N TYR A 76 15.15 1.16 1.17
CA TYR A 76 14.90 2.55 0.81
C TYR A 76 13.51 3.00 1.26
N GLY A 77 12.48 2.17 1.06
CA GLY A 77 11.12 2.45 1.49
C GLY A 77 11.06 2.74 3.00
N ALA A 78 11.59 1.84 3.82
CA ALA A 78 11.60 1.98 5.27
C ALA A 78 12.45 3.17 5.76
N ARG A 79 13.63 3.38 5.16
CA ARG A 79 14.61 4.36 5.65
C ARG A 79 14.36 5.78 5.16
N ALA A 80 13.83 5.93 3.96
CA ALA A 80 13.69 7.24 3.31
C ALA A 80 12.31 7.47 2.68
N GLY A 81 11.77 6.48 1.98
CA GLY A 81 10.53 6.60 1.21
C GLY A 81 9.35 7.01 2.07
N PHE A 82 9.11 6.27 3.14
CA PHE A 82 8.06 6.60 4.11
C PHE A 82 8.18 8.04 4.62
N TRP A 83 9.35 8.46 5.07
CA TRP A 83 9.55 9.78 5.65
C TRP A 83 9.36 10.93 4.66
N ARG A 84 9.63 10.70 3.38
CA ARG A 84 9.35 11.67 2.32
C ARG A 84 7.85 11.86 2.12
N ILE A 85 7.11 10.74 2.06
CA ILE A 85 5.64 10.75 1.93
C ILE A 85 5.01 11.36 3.18
N HIS A 86 5.44 10.94 4.38
CA HIS A 86 4.98 11.46 5.65
C HIS A 86 5.10 13.00 5.73
N ARG A 87 6.23 13.57 5.29
CA ARG A 87 6.40 15.03 5.27
C ARG A 87 5.39 15.71 4.36
N LEU A 88 5.10 15.16 3.19
CA LEU A 88 4.10 15.71 2.27
C LEU A 88 2.71 15.72 2.90
N PHE A 89 2.28 14.62 3.51
CA PHE A 89 0.98 14.55 4.16
C PHE A 89 0.85 15.55 5.31
N ARG A 90 1.92 15.76 6.07
CA ARG A 90 1.97 16.80 7.11
C ARG A 90 1.95 18.21 6.55
N GLU A 91 2.72 18.46 5.50
CA GLU A 91 2.81 19.79 4.87
C GLU A 91 1.45 20.26 4.33
N TYR A 92 0.68 19.34 3.75
CA TYR A 92 -0.62 19.65 3.16
C TYR A 92 -1.81 19.33 4.08
N ASP A 93 -1.56 18.93 5.31
CA ASP A 93 -2.61 18.52 6.28
C ASP A 93 -3.60 17.51 5.69
N LEU A 94 -3.08 16.50 5.02
CA LEU A 94 -3.87 15.48 4.35
C LEU A 94 -4.00 14.22 5.20
N PRO A 95 -5.22 13.70 5.38
CA PRO A 95 -5.40 12.39 6.00
C PRO A 95 -4.95 11.28 5.04
N VAL A 96 -4.40 10.21 5.61
CA VAL A 96 -4.02 9.03 4.85
C VAL A 96 -4.41 7.76 5.61
N THR A 97 -4.90 6.76 4.89
CA THR A 97 -5.13 5.41 5.43
C THR A 97 -3.86 4.59 5.21
N VAL A 98 -3.43 3.83 6.21
CA VAL A 98 -2.29 2.93 6.06
C VAL A 98 -2.75 1.47 6.04
N TYR A 99 -2.32 0.73 5.02
CA TYR A 99 -2.29 -0.72 5.02
C TYR A 99 -0.89 -1.16 5.42
N GLY A 100 -0.75 -1.60 6.67
CA GLY A 100 0.54 -2.00 7.22
C GLY A 100 0.66 -3.51 7.39
N VAL A 101 1.74 -4.09 6.89
CA VAL A 101 2.10 -5.47 7.21
C VAL A 101 2.58 -5.54 8.66
N ALA A 102 1.94 -6.36 9.49
CA ALA A 102 2.15 -6.36 10.93
C ALA A 102 3.62 -6.55 11.34
N VAL A 103 4.35 -7.43 10.65
CA VAL A 103 5.78 -7.65 10.94
C VAL A 103 6.62 -6.43 10.53
N ALA A 104 6.29 -5.74 9.45
CA ALA A 104 6.96 -4.52 9.03
C ALA A 104 6.79 -3.41 10.06
N LEU A 105 5.56 -3.22 10.56
CA LEU A 105 5.24 -2.27 11.63
C LEU A 105 6.00 -2.61 12.94
N ALA A 106 6.02 -3.89 13.32
CA ALA A 106 6.71 -4.33 14.52
C ALA A 106 8.24 -4.09 14.45
N ARG A 107 8.81 -4.13 13.25
CA ARG A 107 10.25 -3.88 13.01
C ARG A 107 10.62 -2.39 13.02
N ASN A 108 9.65 -1.49 12.87
CA ASN A 108 9.89 -0.05 12.78
C ASN A 108 8.91 0.77 13.63
N PRO A 109 9.09 0.77 14.96
CA PRO A 109 8.18 1.49 15.87
C PRO A 109 8.15 2.99 15.64
N ASP A 110 9.24 3.61 15.16
CA ASP A 110 9.29 5.05 14.89
C ASP A 110 8.33 5.44 13.77
N VAL A 111 8.20 4.59 12.76
CA VAL A 111 7.22 4.76 11.69
C VAL A 111 5.79 4.64 12.23
N VAL A 112 5.53 3.70 13.12
CA VAL A 112 4.22 3.54 13.75
C VAL A 112 3.84 4.79 14.54
N GLU A 113 4.76 5.31 15.35
CA GLU A 113 4.55 6.56 16.08
C GLU A 113 4.26 7.74 15.13
N ALA A 114 5.02 7.86 14.06
CA ALA A 114 4.79 8.88 13.04
C ALA A 114 3.42 8.76 12.37
N MET A 115 2.98 7.53 12.08
CA MET A 115 1.64 7.27 11.54
C MET A 115 0.55 7.71 12.50
N LEU A 116 0.65 7.38 13.78
CA LEU A 116 -0.32 7.79 14.80
C LEU A 116 -0.43 9.32 14.91
N ASN A 117 0.67 10.03 14.74
CA ASN A 117 0.71 11.49 14.79
C ASN A 117 0.12 12.18 13.55
N LEU A 118 -0.18 11.45 12.47
CA LEU A 118 -0.88 11.98 11.30
C LEU A 118 -2.40 11.89 11.40
N SER A 119 -2.96 11.60 12.57
CA SER A 119 -4.40 11.30 12.74
C SER A 119 -4.84 10.12 11.87
N LEU A 120 -3.97 9.16 11.67
CA LEU A 120 -4.21 7.99 10.87
C LEU A 120 -5.01 6.97 11.65
N ILE A 121 -6.05 6.49 11.05
CA ILE A 121 -6.82 5.39 11.58
C ILE A 121 -6.95 4.34 10.50
N HIS A 122 -6.56 3.20 10.84
CA HIS A 122 -6.94 1.84 10.59
C HIS A 122 -5.82 0.97 10.05
N ILE A 123 -5.56 0.06 10.89
CA ILE A 123 -4.95 -1.25 10.63
C ILE A 123 -6.04 -2.17 10.12
#